data_6c71198670e00092935112d815d01de6
#
_entry.id   6c71198670e00092935112d815d01de6
#
_cell.length_a   1.000
_cell.length_b   1.000
_cell.length_c   1.000
_cell.angle_alpha   90.00
_cell.angle_beta   90.00
_cell.angle_gamma   90.00
#
_symmetry.space_group_name_H-M   'P 1'
#
loop_
_entity.id
_entity.type
_entity.pdbx_description
1 polymer ?
#
loop_
_entity_poly.entity_id
_entity_poly.type
_entity_poly.pdbx_seq_one_letter_code
_entity_poly.pdbx_strand_id
1 'polypeptide(L)'
;MKLTVLGAGCWGTTLVWLLSDNFENICLWGRENDLSDELKINKHCLKPFDIQLDKKIEVTSDLKSAIENADIILSVIATSGTRDVCEQLKQAGIKNSQILVNASKGLELPSLKTMAGVIKEVLPEQKLAILSGPTLAKEVLNGCPTAACVASEDIEIAKFVQEHLNVKSRFRLYTNSDVIGVELGGSLKNVIAIASGFASEMHLGDNCRGALLTRGMAEIVRVSVKLGANYSTLYGLSGMGDLIATCSSPFSRNYTVGAMLAKGKKIDDILNELGSVAEGVKTSKALCELAKKMNIEVPVSQAIYEALYTDITPKEVLEKLMNRKLKEEERY
;
A
#
# COMPACT_ATOMS: atom_id res chain seq x y z
N MET A 1 -24.42 -11.86 -0.88
CA MET A 1 -23.63 -10.64 -1.17
C MET A 1 -22.55 -10.94 -2.22
N LYS A 2 -22.22 -9.96 -3.08
CA LYS A 2 -21.16 -10.07 -4.08
C LYS A 2 -19.98 -9.15 -3.73
N LEU A 3 -18.76 -9.73 -3.70
CA LEU A 3 -17.50 -9.01 -3.62
C LEU A 3 -16.85 -9.00 -5.00
N THR A 4 -16.44 -7.82 -5.47
CA THR A 4 -15.56 -7.70 -6.64
C THR A 4 -14.20 -7.18 -6.21
N VAL A 5 -13.13 -7.88 -6.57
CA VAL A 5 -11.75 -7.44 -6.33
C VAL A 5 -11.14 -6.97 -7.64
N LEU A 6 -10.71 -5.70 -7.67
CA LEU A 6 -10.08 -5.09 -8.83
C LEU A 6 -8.55 -5.16 -8.68
N GLY A 7 -7.92 -5.96 -9.54
CA GLY A 7 -6.48 -6.15 -9.59
C GLY A 7 -6.07 -7.60 -9.25
N ALA A 8 -5.65 -8.34 -10.26
CA ALA A 8 -5.21 -9.74 -10.16
C ALA A 8 -3.72 -9.89 -9.75
N GLY A 9 -3.18 -8.88 -9.05
CA GLY A 9 -1.83 -8.95 -8.50
C GLY A 9 -1.77 -9.77 -7.20
N CYS A 10 -0.57 -9.81 -6.61
CA CYS A 10 -0.26 -10.57 -5.40
C CYS A 10 -1.28 -10.35 -4.26
N TRP A 11 -1.58 -9.10 -3.92
CA TRP A 11 -2.51 -8.79 -2.82
C TRP A 11 -3.97 -9.06 -3.20
N GLY A 12 -4.37 -8.77 -4.44
CA GLY A 12 -5.74 -9.05 -4.90
C GLY A 12 -6.08 -10.52 -4.92
N THR A 13 -5.23 -11.37 -5.47
CA THR A 13 -5.42 -12.83 -5.47
C THR A 13 -5.41 -13.40 -4.04
N THR A 14 -4.55 -12.86 -3.15
CA THR A 14 -4.55 -13.22 -1.73
C THR A 14 -5.86 -12.87 -1.04
N LEU A 15 -6.41 -11.68 -1.30
CA LEU A 15 -7.68 -11.25 -0.70
C LEU A 15 -8.86 -12.07 -1.22
N VAL A 16 -8.90 -12.38 -2.52
CA VAL A 16 -9.93 -13.28 -3.08
C VAL A 16 -9.88 -14.65 -2.42
N TRP A 17 -8.69 -15.22 -2.25
CA TRP A 17 -8.50 -16.50 -1.55
C TRP A 17 -8.91 -16.41 -0.07
N LEU A 18 -8.49 -15.37 0.63
CA LEU A 18 -8.77 -15.18 2.06
C LEU A 18 -10.26 -15.00 2.36
N LEU A 19 -10.96 -14.28 1.46
CA LEU A 19 -12.35 -13.88 1.65
C LEU A 19 -13.35 -14.84 0.98
N SER A 20 -12.86 -15.92 0.36
CA SER A 20 -13.71 -16.82 -0.42
C SER A 20 -14.91 -17.39 0.38
N ASP A 21 -14.72 -17.65 1.67
CA ASP A 21 -15.77 -18.21 2.53
C ASP A 21 -16.76 -17.15 3.06
N ASN A 22 -16.42 -15.86 2.97
CA ASN A 22 -17.28 -14.78 3.48
C ASN A 22 -18.38 -14.37 2.48
N PHE A 23 -18.24 -14.73 1.20
CA PHE A 23 -19.13 -14.28 0.14
C PHE A 23 -19.60 -15.44 -0.73
N GLU A 24 -20.87 -15.38 -1.11
CA GLU A 24 -21.47 -16.35 -2.04
C GLU A 24 -20.91 -16.17 -3.44
N ASN A 25 -20.78 -14.90 -3.87
CA ASN A 25 -20.32 -14.52 -5.18
C ASN A 25 -19.06 -13.65 -5.06
N ILE A 26 -17.98 -14.09 -5.68
CA ILE A 26 -16.72 -13.33 -5.75
C ILE A 26 -16.26 -13.25 -7.20
N CYS A 27 -15.91 -12.02 -7.60
CA CYS A 27 -15.32 -11.74 -8.89
C CYS A 27 -13.92 -11.14 -8.73
N LEU A 28 -12.94 -11.69 -9.43
CA LEU A 28 -11.60 -11.13 -9.59
C LEU A 28 -11.50 -10.50 -10.97
N TRP A 29 -11.36 -9.19 -11.00
CA TRP A 29 -11.12 -8.46 -12.23
C TRP A 29 -9.63 -8.13 -12.40
N GLY A 30 -9.15 -8.28 -13.60
CA GLY A 30 -7.83 -7.83 -14.04
C GLY A 30 -7.87 -7.37 -15.49
N ARG A 31 -6.86 -6.59 -15.91
CA ARG A 31 -6.71 -6.27 -17.34
C ARG A 31 -6.40 -7.56 -18.09
N GLU A 32 -6.76 -7.63 -19.37
CA GLU A 32 -6.58 -8.85 -20.16
C GLU A 32 -5.14 -9.41 -20.07
N ASN A 33 -4.16 -8.53 -20.15
CA ASN A 33 -2.74 -8.89 -20.06
C ASN A 33 -2.27 -9.31 -18.65
N ASP A 34 -3.06 -9.02 -17.60
CA ASP A 34 -2.74 -9.39 -16.22
C ASP A 34 -3.32 -10.78 -15.85
N LEU A 35 -4.21 -11.32 -16.69
CA LEU A 35 -4.92 -12.58 -16.46
C LEU A 35 -4.36 -13.68 -17.33
N SER A 36 -3.68 -14.66 -16.73
CA SER A 36 -3.26 -15.88 -17.43
C SER A 36 -4.45 -16.80 -17.72
N ASP A 37 -4.34 -17.62 -18.77
CA ASP A 37 -5.33 -18.64 -19.07
C ASP A 37 -5.50 -19.62 -17.91
N GLU A 38 -4.39 -19.96 -17.23
CA GLU A 38 -4.41 -20.80 -16.04
C GLU A 38 -5.28 -20.21 -14.92
N LEU A 39 -5.18 -18.92 -14.69
CA LEU A 39 -6.03 -18.22 -13.71
C LEU A 39 -7.50 -18.14 -14.15
N LYS A 40 -7.76 -17.89 -15.44
CA LYS A 40 -9.12 -17.81 -15.98
C LYS A 40 -9.85 -19.14 -15.95
N ILE A 41 -9.19 -20.20 -16.39
CA ILE A 41 -9.79 -21.53 -16.61
C ILE A 41 -9.71 -22.37 -15.34
N ASN A 42 -8.49 -22.57 -14.82
CA ASN A 42 -8.22 -23.49 -13.72
C ASN A 42 -8.27 -22.81 -12.33
N LYS A 43 -8.48 -21.49 -12.28
CA LYS A 43 -8.47 -20.69 -11.04
C LYS A 43 -7.14 -20.82 -10.28
N HIS A 44 -6.06 -21.05 -10.99
CA HIS A 44 -4.73 -21.26 -10.43
C HIS A 44 -3.82 -20.08 -10.75
N CYS A 45 -3.37 -19.37 -9.74
CA CYS A 45 -2.44 -18.26 -9.84
C CYS A 45 -1.02 -18.75 -9.56
N LEU A 46 -0.24 -18.99 -10.63
CA LEU A 46 1.13 -19.49 -10.51
C LEU A 46 2.14 -18.43 -10.03
N LYS A 47 1.85 -17.16 -10.29
CA LYS A 47 2.76 -16.04 -9.93
C LYS A 47 1.96 -14.86 -9.37
N PRO A 48 2.49 -14.16 -8.37
CA PRO A 48 3.79 -14.35 -7.71
C PRO A 48 3.80 -15.45 -6.63
N PHE A 49 2.64 -16.03 -6.31
CA PHE A 49 2.49 -17.14 -5.37
C PHE A 49 1.64 -18.22 -6.01
N ASP A 50 1.98 -19.45 -5.72
CA ASP A 50 1.22 -20.64 -6.11
C ASP A 50 -0.06 -20.71 -5.26
N ILE A 51 -1.20 -20.25 -5.83
CA ILE A 51 -2.48 -20.17 -5.13
C ILE A 51 -3.56 -20.84 -5.97
N GLN A 52 -4.20 -21.86 -5.42
CA GLN A 52 -5.43 -22.41 -5.95
C GLN A 52 -6.62 -21.63 -5.37
N LEU A 53 -7.36 -20.96 -6.24
CA LEU A 53 -8.60 -20.28 -5.89
C LEU A 53 -9.79 -21.26 -5.96
N ASP A 54 -10.85 -20.95 -5.21
CA ASP A 54 -12.11 -21.71 -5.27
C ASP A 54 -12.72 -21.60 -6.68
N LYS A 55 -13.29 -22.70 -7.18
CA LYS A 55 -13.94 -22.76 -8.50
C LYS A 55 -15.11 -21.80 -8.67
N LYS A 56 -15.78 -21.41 -7.58
CA LYS A 56 -16.88 -20.43 -7.59
C LYS A 56 -16.43 -19.02 -7.93
N ILE A 57 -15.12 -18.73 -7.86
CA ILE A 57 -14.60 -17.39 -8.13
C ILE A 57 -14.64 -17.12 -9.63
N GLU A 58 -15.39 -16.08 -9.99
CA GLU A 58 -15.38 -15.55 -11.35
C GLU A 58 -14.07 -14.80 -11.62
N VAL A 59 -13.46 -15.00 -12.78
CA VAL A 59 -12.26 -14.26 -13.22
C VAL A 59 -12.58 -13.65 -14.58
N THR A 60 -12.51 -12.32 -14.68
CA THR A 60 -12.89 -11.60 -15.90
C THR A 60 -12.03 -10.36 -16.15
N SER A 61 -11.92 -9.95 -17.40
CA SER A 61 -11.38 -8.65 -17.81
C SER A 61 -12.47 -7.63 -18.16
N ASP A 62 -13.75 -8.04 -18.19
CA ASP A 62 -14.87 -7.13 -18.37
C ASP A 62 -15.22 -6.43 -17.05
N LEU A 63 -14.85 -5.14 -16.94
CA LEU A 63 -15.08 -4.35 -15.73
C LEU A 63 -16.57 -4.15 -15.46
N LYS A 64 -17.39 -4.00 -16.51
CA LYS A 64 -18.81 -3.76 -16.36
C LYS A 64 -19.51 -4.96 -15.73
N SER A 65 -19.26 -6.16 -16.24
CA SER A 65 -19.81 -7.39 -15.66
C SER A 65 -19.26 -7.64 -14.25
N ALA A 66 -17.99 -7.35 -14.02
CA ALA A 66 -17.37 -7.52 -12.71
C ALA A 66 -18.07 -6.73 -11.61
N ILE A 67 -18.39 -5.44 -11.84
CA ILE A 67 -19.04 -4.58 -10.86
C ILE A 67 -20.56 -4.71 -10.80
N GLU A 68 -21.16 -5.38 -11.77
CA GLU A 68 -22.62 -5.57 -11.79
C GLU A 68 -23.07 -6.32 -10.52
N ASN A 69 -24.04 -5.73 -9.81
CA ASN A 69 -24.58 -6.23 -8.54
C ASN A 69 -23.53 -6.50 -7.43
N ALA A 70 -22.35 -5.90 -7.52
CA ALA A 70 -21.39 -5.93 -6.42
C ALA A 70 -21.88 -5.06 -5.25
N ASP A 71 -21.81 -5.59 -4.03
CA ASP A 71 -22.08 -4.81 -2.80
C ASP A 71 -20.80 -4.08 -2.37
N ILE A 72 -19.66 -4.78 -2.47
CA ILE A 72 -18.33 -4.25 -2.15
C ILE A 72 -17.42 -4.42 -3.38
N ILE A 73 -16.74 -3.34 -3.74
CA ILE A 73 -15.70 -3.31 -4.77
C ILE A 73 -14.36 -3.00 -4.08
N LEU A 74 -13.49 -3.98 -3.99
CA LEU A 74 -12.19 -3.87 -3.32
C LEU A 74 -11.08 -3.59 -4.35
N SER A 75 -10.60 -2.36 -4.41
CA SER A 75 -9.56 -1.92 -5.34
C SER A 75 -8.16 -2.19 -4.77
N VAL A 76 -7.37 -2.96 -5.51
CA VAL A 76 -5.98 -3.33 -5.20
C VAL A 76 -5.07 -2.99 -6.39
N ILE A 77 -5.41 -1.95 -7.08
CA ILE A 77 -4.71 -1.45 -8.28
C ILE A 77 -3.43 -0.73 -7.86
N ALA A 78 -2.37 -0.83 -8.66
CA ALA A 78 -1.20 0.01 -8.47
C ALA A 78 -1.59 1.51 -8.50
N THR A 79 -0.97 2.33 -7.64
CA THR A 79 -1.35 3.75 -7.48
C THR A 79 -1.38 4.53 -8.79
N SER A 80 -0.45 4.22 -9.71
CA SER A 80 -0.40 4.83 -11.05
C SER A 80 -1.58 4.50 -11.97
N GLY A 81 -2.37 3.48 -11.65
CA GLY A 81 -3.55 3.08 -12.44
C GLY A 81 -4.88 3.44 -11.76
N THR A 82 -4.85 3.99 -10.55
CA THR A 82 -6.07 4.24 -9.76
C THR A 82 -7.01 5.21 -10.48
N ARG A 83 -6.51 6.32 -10.99
CA ARG A 83 -7.32 7.31 -11.73
C ARG A 83 -8.00 6.70 -12.94
N ASP A 84 -7.22 6.02 -13.79
CA ASP A 84 -7.74 5.40 -15.01
C ASP A 84 -8.83 4.37 -14.72
N VAL A 85 -8.64 3.56 -13.67
CA VAL A 85 -9.65 2.57 -13.26
C VAL A 85 -10.89 3.27 -12.68
N CYS A 86 -10.75 4.37 -11.95
CA CYS A 86 -11.91 5.15 -11.48
C CYS A 86 -12.71 5.75 -12.66
N GLU A 87 -12.05 6.25 -13.69
CA GLU A 87 -12.74 6.73 -14.91
C GLU A 87 -13.46 5.58 -15.64
N GLN A 88 -12.84 4.40 -15.72
CA GLN A 88 -13.48 3.21 -16.27
C GLN A 88 -14.68 2.76 -15.43
N LEU A 89 -14.60 2.80 -14.09
CA LEU A 89 -15.71 2.50 -13.18
C LEU A 89 -16.89 3.46 -13.41
N LYS A 90 -16.60 4.75 -13.58
CA LYS A 90 -17.59 5.76 -13.91
C LYS A 90 -18.30 5.46 -15.24
N GLN A 91 -17.52 5.12 -16.27
CA GLN A 91 -18.06 4.73 -17.60
C GLN A 91 -18.85 3.42 -17.54
N ALA A 92 -18.41 2.45 -16.73
CA ALA A 92 -19.10 1.18 -16.51
C ALA A 92 -20.38 1.31 -15.71
N GLY A 93 -20.64 2.49 -15.10
CA GLY A 93 -21.85 2.78 -14.36
C GLY A 93 -21.84 2.28 -12.92
N ILE A 94 -20.72 2.43 -12.21
CA ILE A 94 -20.66 2.17 -10.76
C ILE A 94 -21.79 2.93 -10.04
N LYS A 95 -22.48 2.28 -9.11
CA LYS A 95 -23.60 2.87 -8.38
C LYS A 95 -23.15 3.45 -7.04
N ASN A 96 -23.71 4.58 -6.63
CA ASN A 96 -23.42 5.21 -5.33
C ASN A 96 -23.80 4.31 -4.13
N SER A 97 -24.65 3.30 -4.33
CA SER A 97 -25.00 2.32 -3.30
C SER A 97 -23.87 1.32 -3.05
N GLN A 98 -22.99 1.07 -4.01
CA GLN A 98 -21.86 0.16 -3.89
C GLN A 98 -20.76 0.81 -3.05
N ILE A 99 -20.06 0.02 -2.22
CA ILE A 99 -18.96 0.53 -1.41
C ILE A 99 -17.65 0.23 -2.13
N LEU A 100 -16.89 1.30 -2.46
CA LEU A 100 -15.55 1.18 -2.98
C LEU A 100 -14.55 1.15 -1.82
N VAL A 101 -13.81 0.06 -1.67
CA VAL A 101 -12.75 -0.09 -0.66
C VAL A 101 -11.41 -0.02 -1.36
N ASN A 102 -10.60 0.99 -1.06
CA ASN A 102 -9.25 1.07 -1.62
C ASN A 102 -8.22 0.46 -0.66
N ALA A 103 -7.41 -0.47 -1.17
CA ALA A 103 -6.29 -1.07 -0.44
C ALA A 103 -4.92 -0.77 -1.07
N SER A 104 -4.87 0.14 -2.04
CA SER A 104 -3.63 0.62 -2.67
C SER A 104 -2.93 1.64 -1.77
N LYS A 105 -1.61 1.58 -1.69
CA LYS A 105 -0.80 2.39 -0.76
C LYS A 105 0.23 3.22 -1.53
N GLY A 106 0.05 4.54 -1.57
CA GLY A 106 0.94 5.48 -2.24
C GLY A 106 0.27 6.80 -2.54
N LEU A 107 0.99 7.68 -3.24
CA LEU A 107 0.53 8.98 -3.68
C LEU A 107 0.54 9.03 -5.21
N GLU A 108 -0.42 9.72 -5.80
CA GLU A 108 -0.46 9.95 -7.24
C GLU A 108 0.55 11.02 -7.66
N LEU A 109 1.29 10.76 -8.73
CA LEU A 109 2.11 11.77 -9.40
C LEU A 109 1.44 12.18 -10.73
N PRO A 110 1.43 13.48 -11.07
CA PRO A 110 2.10 14.60 -10.39
C PRO A 110 1.20 15.33 -9.36
N SER A 111 -0.05 14.90 -9.14
CA SER A 111 -1.02 15.63 -8.31
C SER A 111 -0.68 15.65 -6.82
N LEU A 112 0.13 14.70 -6.34
CA LEU A 112 0.49 14.46 -4.93
C LEU A 112 -0.70 14.09 -4.04
N LYS A 113 -1.82 13.69 -4.65
CA LYS A 113 -3.04 13.28 -3.92
C LYS A 113 -2.91 11.88 -3.35
N THR A 114 -3.57 11.66 -2.22
CA THR A 114 -3.84 10.30 -1.72
C THR A 114 -4.81 9.58 -2.64
N MET A 115 -4.92 8.27 -2.53
CA MET A 115 -5.84 7.50 -3.37
C MET A 115 -7.30 7.88 -3.12
N ALA A 116 -7.69 8.15 -1.87
CA ALA A 116 -9.02 8.68 -1.56
C ALA A 116 -9.26 10.03 -2.25
N GLY A 117 -8.25 10.91 -2.26
CA GLY A 117 -8.34 12.19 -2.96
C GLY A 117 -8.52 12.03 -4.47
N VAL A 118 -7.86 11.06 -5.10
CA VAL A 118 -8.04 10.73 -6.52
C VAL A 118 -9.44 10.14 -6.78
N ILE A 119 -9.87 9.20 -5.94
CA ILE A 119 -11.18 8.53 -6.07
C ILE A 119 -12.31 9.56 -5.93
N LYS A 120 -12.27 10.43 -4.92
CA LYS A 120 -13.28 11.46 -4.70
C LYS A 120 -13.33 12.52 -5.80
N GLU A 121 -12.21 12.80 -6.45
CA GLU A 121 -12.18 13.71 -7.62
C GLU A 121 -12.93 13.12 -8.82
N VAL A 122 -12.80 11.83 -9.09
CA VAL A 122 -13.43 11.16 -10.24
C VAL A 122 -14.86 10.69 -9.92
N LEU A 123 -15.05 10.20 -8.68
CA LEU A 123 -16.30 9.60 -8.18
C LEU A 123 -16.71 10.30 -6.86
N PRO A 124 -17.17 11.56 -6.90
CA PRO A 124 -17.39 12.39 -5.71
C PRO A 124 -18.43 11.83 -4.73
N GLU A 125 -19.47 11.18 -5.25
CA GLU A 125 -20.58 10.63 -4.45
C GLU A 125 -20.36 9.18 -4.00
N GLN A 126 -19.21 8.59 -4.33
CA GLN A 126 -18.96 7.18 -4.05
C GLN A 126 -18.75 6.94 -2.56
N LYS A 127 -19.47 5.97 -1.99
CA LYS A 127 -19.18 5.44 -0.67
C LYS A 127 -17.76 4.84 -0.67
N LEU A 128 -16.88 5.37 0.17
CA LEU A 128 -15.46 5.04 0.16
C LEU A 128 -14.98 4.58 1.53
N ALA A 129 -14.22 3.49 1.54
CA ALA A 129 -13.42 3.08 2.67
C ALA A 129 -11.99 2.78 2.24
N ILE A 130 -11.04 2.86 3.17
CA ILE A 130 -9.62 2.56 2.98
C ILE A 130 -9.24 1.37 3.85
N LEU A 131 -8.60 0.37 3.25
CA LEU A 131 -8.04 -0.79 3.95
C LEU A 131 -6.53 -0.68 4.00
N SER A 132 -5.92 -0.58 5.19
CA SER A 132 -4.48 -0.49 5.36
C SER A 132 -4.03 -1.14 6.68
N GLY A 133 -2.75 -1.52 6.77
CA GLY A 133 -2.17 -2.18 7.95
C GLY A 133 -1.08 -3.18 7.55
N PRO A 134 -0.49 -3.89 8.52
CA PRO A 134 0.55 -4.89 8.29
C PRO A 134 -0.02 -6.12 7.57
N THR A 135 0.01 -6.11 6.25
CA THR A 135 -0.68 -7.08 5.39
C THR A 135 0.28 -7.64 4.32
N LEU A 136 1.33 -8.31 4.75
CA LEU A 136 2.24 -9.01 3.85
C LEU A 136 1.54 -10.24 3.26
N ALA A 137 1.25 -10.21 1.97
CA ALA A 137 0.44 -11.21 1.28
C ALA A 137 0.93 -12.65 1.51
N LYS A 138 2.25 -12.88 1.50
CA LYS A 138 2.82 -14.21 1.75
C LYS A 138 2.53 -14.74 3.15
N GLU A 139 2.54 -13.87 4.16
CA GLU A 139 2.23 -14.26 5.54
C GLU A 139 0.74 -14.58 5.69
N VAL A 140 -0.13 -13.78 5.07
CA VAL A 140 -1.57 -14.05 5.04
C VAL A 140 -1.87 -15.41 4.41
N LEU A 141 -1.23 -15.72 3.28
CA LEU A 141 -1.37 -17.04 2.61
C LEU A 141 -0.86 -18.19 3.45
N ASN A 142 0.20 -17.96 4.24
CA ASN A 142 0.73 -18.96 5.18
C ASN A 142 -0.13 -19.11 6.45
N GLY A 143 -1.27 -18.42 6.54
CA GLY A 143 -2.18 -18.50 7.68
C GLY A 143 -1.73 -17.72 8.91
N CYS A 144 -0.73 -16.85 8.79
CA CYS A 144 -0.30 -16.01 9.91
C CYS A 144 -1.43 -15.06 10.33
N PRO A 145 -1.74 -14.96 11.64
CA PRO A 145 -2.73 -14.00 12.12
C PRO A 145 -2.37 -12.57 11.69
N THR A 146 -3.32 -11.91 11.06
CA THR A 146 -3.12 -10.58 10.47
C THR A 146 -4.17 -9.62 11.00
N ALA A 147 -3.78 -8.40 11.29
CA ALA A 147 -4.70 -7.33 11.65
C ALA A 147 -4.53 -6.12 10.73
N ALA A 148 -5.63 -5.47 10.37
CA ALA A 148 -5.63 -4.27 9.54
C ALA A 148 -6.68 -3.26 10.02
N CYS A 149 -6.66 -2.07 9.44
CA CYS A 149 -7.58 -0.99 9.72
C CYS A 149 -8.43 -0.69 8.49
N VAL A 150 -9.73 -0.51 8.69
CA VAL A 150 -10.68 0.01 7.71
C VAL A 150 -11.07 1.41 8.13
N ALA A 151 -10.82 2.41 7.29
CA ALA A 151 -11.17 3.80 7.56
C ALA A 151 -12.21 4.32 6.56
N SER A 152 -13.19 5.07 7.06
CA SER A 152 -14.14 5.83 6.25
C SER A 152 -14.56 7.08 7.00
N GLU A 153 -14.85 8.17 6.29
CA GLU A 153 -15.45 9.37 6.89
C GLU A 153 -16.83 9.06 7.50
N ASP A 154 -17.58 8.14 6.89
CA ASP A 154 -18.78 7.54 7.47
C ASP A 154 -18.39 6.24 8.21
N ILE A 155 -18.45 6.29 9.54
CA ILE A 155 -18.07 5.16 10.39
C ILE A 155 -18.95 3.91 10.16
N GLU A 156 -20.19 4.08 9.72
CA GLU A 156 -21.08 2.96 9.44
C GLU A 156 -20.63 2.20 8.18
N ILE A 157 -20.05 2.89 7.18
CA ILE A 157 -19.39 2.24 6.05
C ILE A 157 -18.17 1.43 6.53
N ALA A 158 -17.34 2.01 7.41
CA ALA A 158 -16.19 1.30 7.96
C ALA A 158 -16.60 0.04 8.75
N LYS A 159 -17.65 0.13 9.56
CA LYS A 159 -18.21 -1.02 10.31
C LYS A 159 -18.77 -2.09 9.37
N PHE A 160 -19.53 -1.68 8.36
CA PHE A 160 -20.05 -2.61 7.36
C PHE A 160 -18.91 -3.38 6.66
N VAL A 161 -17.90 -2.68 6.20
CA VAL A 161 -16.73 -3.31 5.57
C VAL A 161 -15.97 -4.21 6.56
N GLN A 162 -15.79 -3.76 7.81
CA GLN A 162 -15.18 -4.56 8.88
C GLN A 162 -15.92 -5.88 9.06
N GLU A 163 -17.24 -5.85 9.18
CA GLU A 163 -18.06 -7.05 9.41
C GLU A 163 -17.89 -8.07 8.29
N HIS A 164 -17.90 -7.63 7.04
CA HIS A 164 -17.90 -8.51 5.87
C HIS A 164 -16.53 -8.99 5.41
N LEU A 165 -15.47 -8.17 5.64
CA LEU A 165 -14.09 -8.56 5.28
C LEU A 165 -13.32 -9.19 6.44
N ASN A 166 -13.85 -9.22 7.66
CA ASN A 166 -13.20 -9.86 8.79
C ASN A 166 -13.25 -11.40 8.67
N VAL A 167 -12.12 -12.08 8.84
CA VAL A 167 -12.03 -13.55 8.85
C VAL A 167 -11.59 -14.01 10.23
N LYS A 168 -12.46 -14.73 10.94
CA LYS A 168 -12.19 -15.21 12.31
C LYS A 168 -10.85 -15.94 12.38
N SER A 169 -10.06 -15.61 13.40
CA SER A 169 -8.74 -16.21 13.69
C SER A 169 -7.65 -15.99 12.63
N ARG A 170 -7.93 -15.32 11.50
CA ARG A 170 -6.98 -15.13 10.42
C ARG A 170 -6.76 -13.66 10.02
N PHE A 171 -7.85 -12.89 9.88
CA PHE A 171 -7.80 -11.49 9.43
C PHE A 171 -8.73 -10.62 10.26
N ARG A 172 -8.16 -9.91 11.24
CA ARG A 172 -8.89 -9.05 12.15
C ARG A 172 -8.87 -7.61 11.71
N LEU A 173 -10.04 -7.01 11.53
CA LEU A 173 -10.18 -5.63 11.12
C LEU A 173 -10.61 -4.73 12.29
N TYR A 174 -10.07 -3.51 12.30
CA TYR A 174 -10.42 -2.44 13.22
C TYR A 174 -10.91 -1.24 12.42
N THR A 175 -11.90 -0.51 12.92
CA THR A 175 -12.44 0.68 12.26
C THR A 175 -11.70 1.95 12.67
N ASN A 176 -11.69 2.94 11.78
CA ASN A 176 -11.18 4.29 12.03
C ASN A 176 -12.00 5.32 11.22
N SER A 177 -12.09 6.56 11.68
CA SER A 177 -12.69 7.67 10.92
C SER A 177 -11.67 8.56 10.22
N ASP A 178 -10.37 8.41 10.56
CA ASP A 178 -9.27 9.19 9.98
C ASP A 178 -8.74 8.54 8.70
N VAL A 179 -9.41 8.80 7.58
CA VAL A 179 -9.04 8.32 6.25
C VAL A 179 -7.62 8.76 5.87
N ILE A 180 -7.31 10.05 6.09
CA ILE A 180 -6.02 10.65 5.72
C ILE A 180 -4.88 9.97 6.49
N GLY A 181 -5.03 9.79 7.81
CA GLY A 181 -4.01 9.15 8.64
C GLY A 181 -3.75 7.69 8.26
N VAL A 182 -4.82 6.94 7.97
CA VAL A 182 -4.74 5.53 7.54
C VAL A 182 -4.05 5.40 6.18
N GLU A 183 -4.33 6.28 5.22
CA GLU A 183 -3.69 6.27 3.90
C GLU A 183 -2.22 6.68 3.96
N LEU A 184 -1.92 7.80 4.62
CA LEU A 184 -0.55 8.33 4.66
C LEU A 184 0.38 7.42 5.45
N GLY A 185 -0.07 6.86 6.59
CA GLY A 185 0.69 5.87 7.34
C GLY A 185 1.12 4.69 6.47
N GLY A 186 0.15 4.08 5.78
CA GLY A 186 0.38 2.94 4.88
C GLY A 186 1.19 3.28 3.62
N SER A 187 1.14 4.52 3.15
CA SER A 187 1.83 4.95 1.94
C SER A 187 3.28 5.36 2.20
N LEU A 188 3.50 6.24 3.17
CA LEU A 188 4.82 6.82 3.43
C LEU A 188 5.81 5.83 4.05
N LYS A 189 5.33 4.83 4.82
CA LYS A 189 6.17 3.76 5.36
C LYS A 189 6.98 3.02 4.30
N ASN A 190 6.51 2.99 3.05
CA ASN A 190 7.18 2.30 1.96
C ASN A 190 8.56 2.91 1.62
N VAL A 191 8.72 4.21 1.82
CA VAL A 191 10.01 4.91 1.66
C VAL A 191 10.97 4.49 2.76
N ILE A 192 10.48 4.41 4.00
CA ILE A 192 11.30 3.97 5.15
C ILE A 192 11.68 2.49 5.02
N ALA A 193 10.81 1.68 4.41
CA ALA A 193 11.14 0.28 4.12
C ALA A 193 12.32 0.14 3.12
N ILE A 194 12.44 1.04 2.13
CA ILE A 194 13.61 1.10 1.26
C ILE A 194 14.86 1.43 2.11
N ALA A 195 14.77 2.45 2.99
CA ALA A 195 15.87 2.80 3.87
C ALA A 195 16.27 1.66 4.80
N SER A 196 15.31 0.88 5.31
CA SER A 196 15.58 -0.28 6.17
C SER A 196 16.31 -1.41 5.43
N GLY A 197 15.89 -1.73 4.21
CA GLY A 197 16.59 -2.70 3.37
C GLY A 197 18.01 -2.27 3.04
N PHE A 198 18.18 -0.98 2.74
CA PHE A 198 19.49 -0.38 2.50
C PHE A 198 20.42 -0.50 3.73
N ALA A 199 19.95 -0.10 4.91
CA ALA A 199 20.71 -0.20 6.17
C ALA A 199 21.05 -1.65 6.55
N SER A 200 20.15 -2.58 6.29
CA SER A 200 20.35 -4.00 6.54
C SER A 200 21.45 -4.59 5.67
N GLU A 201 21.46 -4.30 4.37
CA GLU A 201 22.46 -4.78 3.43
C GLU A 201 23.85 -4.20 3.73
N MET A 202 23.90 -2.96 4.21
CA MET A 202 25.15 -2.33 4.67
C MET A 202 25.62 -2.82 6.05
N HIS A 203 24.92 -3.77 6.68
CA HIS A 203 25.25 -4.34 8.01
C HIS A 203 25.40 -3.29 9.12
N LEU A 204 24.56 -2.23 9.12
CA LEU A 204 24.66 -1.12 10.06
C LEU A 204 24.17 -1.44 11.49
N GLY A 205 23.64 -2.64 11.70
CA GLY A 205 23.25 -3.16 13.01
C GLY A 205 21.88 -2.67 13.52
N ASP A 206 21.49 -3.22 14.68
CA ASP A 206 20.16 -3.01 15.25
C ASP A 206 19.94 -1.60 15.82
N ASN A 207 20.99 -0.95 16.34
CA ASN A 207 20.91 0.44 16.81
C ASN A 207 20.55 1.38 15.67
N CYS A 208 21.19 1.22 14.50
CA CYS A 208 20.87 2.00 13.31
C CYS A 208 19.43 1.73 12.85
N ARG A 209 18.99 0.46 12.84
CA ARG A 209 17.62 0.09 12.48
C ARG A 209 16.60 0.72 13.42
N GLY A 210 16.81 0.68 14.73
CA GLY A 210 15.96 1.33 15.72
C GLY A 210 15.85 2.84 15.50
N ALA A 211 17.01 3.52 15.34
CA ALA A 211 17.06 4.95 15.04
C ALA A 211 16.33 5.30 13.72
N LEU A 212 16.57 4.51 12.66
CA LEU A 212 15.95 4.69 11.36
C LEU A 212 14.43 4.60 11.42
N LEU A 213 13.87 3.58 12.08
CA LEU A 213 12.42 3.42 12.23
C LEU A 213 11.81 4.56 13.03
N THR A 214 12.46 4.96 14.12
CA THR A 214 12.00 6.09 14.95
C THR A 214 12.02 7.40 14.17
N ARG A 215 13.12 7.71 13.49
CA ARG A 215 13.24 8.95 12.70
C ARG A 215 12.34 8.92 11.46
N GLY A 216 12.19 7.76 10.82
CA GLY A 216 11.25 7.57 9.70
C GLY A 216 9.80 7.78 10.13
N MET A 217 9.41 7.22 11.29
CA MET A 217 8.08 7.47 11.86
C MET A 217 7.84 8.95 12.15
N ALA A 218 8.86 9.63 12.66
CA ALA A 218 8.82 11.06 12.90
C ALA A 218 8.55 11.88 11.62
N GLU A 219 9.15 11.50 10.49
CA GLU A 219 8.89 12.13 9.19
C GLU A 219 7.44 11.87 8.72
N ILE A 220 6.97 10.63 8.84
CA ILE A 220 5.60 10.25 8.50
C ILE A 220 4.61 11.09 9.31
N VAL A 221 4.82 11.21 10.63
CA VAL A 221 3.96 11.99 11.52
C VAL A 221 3.92 13.47 11.11
N ARG A 222 5.09 14.11 10.92
CA ARG A 222 5.16 15.52 10.53
C ARG A 222 4.39 15.83 9.25
N VAL A 223 4.58 15.01 8.22
CA VAL A 223 3.91 15.19 6.93
C VAL A 223 2.42 14.93 7.07
N SER A 224 2.04 13.83 7.71
CA SER A 224 0.66 13.39 7.79
C SER A 224 -0.21 14.32 8.64
N VAL A 225 0.29 14.76 9.81
CA VAL A 225 -0.42 15.71 10.68
C VAL A 225 -0.59 17.06 9.99
N LYS A 226 0.42 17.52 9.24
CA LYS A 226 0.29 18.75 8.44
C LYS A 226 -0.77 18.66 7.35
N LEU A 227 -1.08 17.45 6.89
CA LEU A 227 -2.15 17.16 5.93
C LEU A 227 -3.50 16.85 6.59
N GLY A 228 -3.60 16.97 7.92
CA GLY A 228 -4.84 16.79 8.66
C GLY A 228 -5.06 15.41 9.29
N ALA A 229 -4.06 14.53 9.27
CA ALA A 229 -4.13 13.23 9.95
C ALA A 229 -4.12 13.40 11.48
N ASN A 230 -4.82 12.52 12.18
CA ASN A 230 -4.72 12.41 13.62
C ASN A 230 -3.41 11.73 14.03
N TYR A 231 -2.69 12.35 14.95
CA TYR A 231 -1.44 11.82 15.49
C TYR A 231 -1.58 10.37 16.00
N SER A 232 -2.65 10.06 16.73
CA SER A 232 -2.90 8.73 17.29
C SER A 232 -3.09 7.64 16.22
N THR A 233 -3.69 7.97 15.07
CA THR A 233 -3.88 7.02 13.96
C THR A 233 -2.55 6.49 13.44
N LEU A 234 -1.52 7.35 13.40
CA LEU A 234 -0.21 7.00 12.87
C LEU A 234 0.55 6.00 13.75
N TYR A 235 0.23 5.92 15.04
CA TYR A 235 0.76 4.89 15.96
C TYR A 235 -0.07 3.61 15.98
N GLY A 236 -1.14 3.55 15.18
CA GLY A 236 -1.97 2.36 15.00
C GLY A 236 -1.42 1.40 13.93
N LEU A 237 -2.32 0.49 13.50
CA LEU A 237 -1.99 -0.59 12.56
C LEU A 237 -1.50 -0.08 11.19
N SER A 238 -2.14 0.95 10.63
CA SER A 238 -1.80 1.49 9.32
C SER A 238 -0.52 2.32 9.28
N GLY A 239 -0.08 2.86 10.42
CA GLY A 239 1.17 3.61 10.56
C GLY A 239 2.29 2.73 11.15
N MET A 240 2.48 2.78 12.48
CA MET A 240 3.55 2.08 13.19
C MET A 240 3.53 0.57 12.92
N GLY A 241 2.35 -0.07 12.97
CA GLY A 241 2.24 -1.52 12.75
C GLY A 241 2.72 -1.93 11.37
N ASP A 242 2.28 -1.24 10.32
CA ASP A 242 2.67 -1.52 8.94
C ASP A 242 4.12 -1.11 8.64
N LEU A 243 4.62 -0.05 9.30
CA LEU A 243 6.03 0.34 9.23
C LEU A 243 6.93 -0.77 9.75
N ILE A 244 6.69 -1.26 10.97
CA ILE A 244 7.51 -2.31 11.59
C ILE A 244 7.49 -3.58 10.74
N ALA A 245 6.31 -4.07 10.36
CA ALA A 245 6.16 -5.28 9.57
C ALA A 245 6.91 -5.18 8.22
N THR A 246 6.76 -4.03 7.52
CA THR A 246 7.35 -3.86 6.20
C THR A 246 8.87 -3.65 6.24
N CYS A 247 9.38 -2.97 7.25
CA CYS A 247 10.81 -2.70 7.44
C CYS A 247 11.60 -3.90 7.99
N SER A 248 10.91 -4.88 8.60
CA SER A 248 11.55 -6.07 9.17
C SER A 248 11.46 -7.31 8.27
N SER A 249 10.76 -7.23 7.14
CA SER A 249 10.47 -8.40 6.32
C SER A 249 11.19 -8.38 4.97
N PRO A 250 11.94 -9.44 4.61
CA PRO A 250 12.53 -9.59 3.29
C PRO A 250 11.47 -9.84 2.19
N PHE A 251 10.22 -10.12 2.57
CA PHE A 251 9.09 -10.23 1.63
C PHE A 251 8.58 -8.86 1.17
N SER A 252 9.05 -7.78 1.77
CA SER A 252 8.74 -6.42 1.31
C SER A 252 9.54 -6.08 0.07
N ARG A 253 8.86 -5.83 -1.05
CA ARG A 253 9.49 -5.35 -2.30
C ARG A 253 10.29 -4.06 -2.10
N ASN A 254 9.79 -3.16 -1.27
CA ASN A 254 10.48 -1.91 -0.97
C ASN A 254 11.77 -2.18 -0.18
N TYR A 255 11.75 -3.10 0.79
CA TYR A 255 12.95 -3.55 1.49
C TYR A 255 13.98 -4.13 0.50
N THR A 256 13.54 -5.00 -0.43
CA THR A 256 14.41 -5.57 -1.47
C THR A 256 15.03 -4.50 -2.36
N VAL A 257 14.25 -3.47 -2.77
CA VAL A 257 14.80 -2.31 -3.51
C VAL A 257 15.96 -1.68 -2.73
N GLY A 258 15.77 -1.41 -1.44
CA GLY A 258 16.80 -0.81 -0.60
C GLY A 258 18.08 -1.66 -0.50
N ALA A 259 17.93 -2.97 -0.32
CA ALA A 259 19.07 -3.90 -0.28
C ALA A 259 19.85 -3.92 -1.62
N MET A 260 19.14 -3.86 -2.75
CA MET A 260 19.78 -3.83 -4.08
C MET A 260 20.47 -2.48 -4.37
N LEU A 261 19.90 -1.36 -3.91
CA LEU A 261 20.54 -0.04 -3.98
C LEU A 261 21.84 -0.01 -3.18
N ALA A 262 21.86 -0.60 -1.98
CA ALA A 262 23.07 -0.69 -1.15
C ALA A 262 24.20 -1.49 -1.82
N LYS A 263 23.87 -2.42 -2.73
CA LYS A 263 24.82 -3.14 -3.60
C LYS A 263 25.30 -2.30 -4.80
N GLY A 264 24.84 -1.06 -4.92
CA GLY A 264 25.21 -0.17 -6.03
C GLY A 264 24.45 -0.42 -7.34
N LYS A 265 23.35 -1.21 -7.32
CA LYS A 265 22.52 -1.38 -8.51
C LYS A 265 21.73 -0.10 -8.82
N LYS A 266 21.54 0.18 -10.11
CA LYS A 266 20.71 1.31 -10.57
C LYS A 266 19.23 0.93 -10.51
N ILE A 267 18.38 1.94 -10.32
CA ILE A 267 16.93 1.71 -10.11
C ILE A 267 16.26 0.97 -11.27
N ASP A 268 16.64 1.25 -12.50
CA ASP A 268 16.06 0.59 -13.68
C ASP A 268 16.37 -0.91 -13.70
N ASP A 269 17.60 -1.30 -13.36
CA ASP A 269 18.01 -2.70 -13.25
C ASP A 269 17.25 -3.41 -12.13
N ILE A 270 17.08 -2.72 -10.99
CA ILE A 270 16.32 -3.23 -9.83
C ILE A 270 14.86 -3.50 -10.21
N LEU A 271 14.20 -2.55 -10.86
CA LEU A 271 12.80 -2.70 -11.27
C LEU A 271 12.59 -3.81 -12.29
N ASN A 272 13.52 -3.97 -13.24
CA ASN A 272 13.51 -5.07 -14.20
C ASN A 272 13.68 -6.43 -13.52
N GLU A 273 14.61 -6.55 -12.56
CA GLU A 273 14.86 -7.81 -11.83
C GLU A 273 13.68 -8.18 -10.92
N LEU A 274 13.05 -7.19 -10.28
CA LEU A 274 11.87 -7.42 -9.44
C LEU A 274 10.63 -7.88 -10.23
N GLY A 275 10.51 -7.46 -11.49
CA GLY A 275 9.37 -7.78 -12.36
C GLY A 275 8.01 -7.34 -11.79
N SER A 276 8.01 -6.44 -10.80
CA SER A 276 6.80 -6.00 -10.12
C SER A 276 6.98 -4.58 -9.52
N VAL A 277 5.86 -3.90 -9.30
CA VAL A 277 5.86 -2.53 -8.78
C VAL A 277 6.32 -2.49 -7.31
N ALA A 278 7.26 -1.59 -7.01
CA ALA A 278 7.62 -1.18 -5.66
C ALA A 278 7.14 0.27 -5.45
N GLU A 279 6.00 0.42 -4.76
CA GLU A 279 5.32 1.74 -4.61
C GLU A 279 6.19 2.79 -3.91
N GLY A 280 7.11 2.37 -3.02
CA GLY A 280 8.03 3.27 -2.32
C GLY A 280 8.93 4.08 -3.24
N VAL A 281 9.24 3.57 -4.44
CA VAL A 281 10.07 4.29 -5.44
C VAL A 281 9.36 5.57 -5.88
N LYS A 282 8.11 5.46 -6.34
CA LYS A 282 7.32 6.63 -6.75
C LYS A 282 6.92 7.49 -5.55
N THR A 283 6.59 6.85 -4.42
CA THR A 283 6.22 7.55 -3.19
C THR A 283 7.36 8.40 -2.65
N SER A 284 8.64 7.99 -2.79
CA SER A 284 9.79 8.81 -2.35
C SER A 284 9.85 10.14 -3.08
N LYS A 285 9.62 10.16 -4.40
CA LYS A 285 9.54 11.37 -5.19
C LYS A 285 8.37 12.25 -4.76
N ALA A 286 7.17 11.66 -4.68
CA ALA A 286 5.96 12.38 -4.25
C ALA A 286 6.12 12.99 -2.84
N LEU A 287 6.69 12.23 -1.89
CA LEU A 287 6.92 12.68 -0.53
C LEU A 287 7.91 13.86 -0.48
N CYS A 288 9.02 13.80 -1.21
CA CYS A 288 10.01 14.89 -1.23
C CYS A 288 9.44 16.16 -1.88
N GLU A 289 8.66 16.03 -2.97
CA GLU A 289 7.97 17.15 -3.59
C GLU A 289 6.93 17.78 -2.66
N LEU A 290 6.15 16.95 -1.96
CA LEU A 290 5.14 17.37 -1.01
C LEU A 290 5.78 18.07 0.21
N ALA A 291 6.83 17.48 0.78
CA ALA A 291 7.58 18.04 1.90
C ALA A 291 8.20 19.41 1.54
N LYS A 292 8.75 19.54 0.32
CA LYS A 292 9.27 20.82 -0.19
C LYS A 292 8.17 21.88 -0.30
N LYS A 293 6.99 21.53 -0.84
CA LYS A 293 5.84 22.47 -0.94
C LYS A 293 5.35 22.94 0.43
N MET A 294 5.42 22.08 1.44
CA MET A 294 4.97 22.38 2.80
C MET A 294 6.06 22.94 3.71
N ASN A 295 7.29 23.06 3.22
CA ASN A 295 8.48 23.44 3.99
C ASN A 295 8.70 22.53 5.22
N ILE A 296 8.66 21.21 5.01
CA ILE A 296 8.87 20.18 6.03
C ILE A 296 10.17 19.42 5.74
N GLU A 297 10.98 19.19 6.79
CA GLU A 297 12.17 18.37 6.68
C GLU A 297 11.83 16.87 6.72
N VAL A 298 12.30 16.13 5.71
CA VAL A 298 12.18 14.67 5.61
C VAL A 298 13.55 14.04 5.24
N PRO A 299 14.53 14.15 6.13
CA PRO A 299 15.92 13.82 5.79
C PRO A 299 16.14 12.35 5.39
N VAL A 300 15.49 11.38 6.05
CA VAL A 300 15.59 9.96 5.68
C VAL A 300 14.98 9.74 4.31
N SER A 301 13.78 10.27 4.08
CA SER A 301 13.08 10.14 2.80
C SER A 301 13.82 10.85 1.67
N GLN A 302 14.43 12.02 1.95
CA GLN A 302 15.25 12.76 1.00
C GLN A 302 16.52 11.96 0.62
N ALA A 303 17.18 11.35 1.58
CA ALA A 303 18.37 10.54 1.32
C ALA A 303 18.04 9.31 0.45
N ILE A 304 16.88 8.69 0.66
CA ILE A 304 16.40 7.59 -0.19
C ILE A 304 16.02 8.08 -1.59
N TYR A 305 15.37 9.24 -1.70
CA TYR A 305 15.09 9.84 -3.00
C TYR A 305 16.38 10.07 -3.81
N GLU A 306 17.42 10.61 -3.16
CA GLU A 306 18.72 10.83 -3.81
C GLU A 306 19.38 9.50 -4.22
N ALA A 307 19.35 8.49 -3.35
CA ALA A 307 19.86 7.15 -3.68
C ALA A 307 19.13 6.48 -4.87
N LEU A 308 17.85 6.81 -5.07
CA LEU A 308 17.05 6.28 -6.18
C LEU A 308 17.27 7.02 -7.51
N TYR A 309 17.51 8.34 -7.45
CA TYR A 309 17.40 9.20 -8.64
C TYR A 309 18.67 10.00 -8.96
N THR A 310 19.75 9.80 -8.19
CA THR A 310 21.06 10.43 -8.46
C THR A 310 22.17 9.37 -8.37
N ASP A 311 23.40 9.77 -8.71
CA ASP A 311 24.57 8.88 -8.66
C ASP A 311 25.28 8.90 -7.27
N ILE A 312 24.56 9.26 -6.19
CA ILE A 312 25.11 9.25 -4.82
C ILE A 312 25.44 7.83 -4.38
N THR A 313 26.62 7.66 -3.82
CA THR A 313 27.07 6.34 -3.33
C THR A 313 26.41 5.97 -2.00
N PRO A 314 26.30 4.66 -1.68
CA PRO A 314 25.79 4.21 -0.39
C PRO A 314 26.48 4.83 0.83
N LYS A 315 27.79 5.04 0.75
CA LYS A 315 28.57 5.67 1.82
C LYS A 315 28.18 7.14 2.01
N GLU A 316 28.05 7.89 0.92
CA GLU A 316 27.65 9.30 0.96
C GLU A 316 26.24 9.49 1.52
N VAL A 317 25.30 8.56 1.24
CA VAL A 317 23.96 8.56 1.83
C VAL A 317 24.04 8.50 3.35
N LEU A 318 24.84 7.60 3.89
CA LEU A 318 25.03 7.45 5.35
C LEU A 318 25.70 8.68 5.95
N GLU A 319 26.80 9.16 5.35
CA GLU A 319 27.55 10.34 5.81
C GLU A 319 26.66 11.58 5.83
N LYS A 320 25.82 11.77 4.83
CA LYS A 320 24.86 12.88 4.75
C LYS A 320 23.86 12.86 5.90
N LEU A 321 23.37 11.69 6.31
CA LEU A 321 22.46 11.57 7.45
C LEU A 321 23.17 11.78 8.80
N MET A 322 24.36 11.21 8.97
CA MET A 322 25.11 11.27 10.24
C MET A 322 25.75 12.64 10.52
N ASN A 323 26.11 13.39 9.49
CA ASN A 323 26.77 14.70 9.61
C ASN A 323 25.79 15.89 9.63
N ARG A 324 24.50 15.64 9.84
CA ARG A 324 23.50 16.72 10.02
C ARG A 324 23.81 17.53 11.29
N LYS A 325 23.40 18.81 11.27
CA LYS A 325 23.48 19.67 12.48
C LYS A 325 22.77 19.00 13.64
N LEU A 326 23.41 19.06 14.81
CA LEU A 326 22.82 18.59 16.06
C LEU A 326 21.57 19.40 16.37
N LYS A 327 20.54 18.72 16.85
CA LYS A 327 19.29 19.34 17.27
C LYS A 327 18.65 18.54 18.40
N GLU A 328 17.72 19.15 19.08
CA GLU A 328 16.90 18.45 20.07
C GLU A 328 16.04 17.37 19.37
N GLU A 329 15.72 16.30 20.11
CA GLU A 329 14.73 15.35 19.67
C GLU A 329 13.36 16.05 19.69
N GLU A 330 12.74 16.16 18.51
CA GLU A 330 11.48 16.87 18.35
C GLU A 330 10.38 16.21 19.20
N ARG A 331 9.67 17.05 19.95
CA ARG A 331 8.38 16.70 20.53
C ARG A 331 7.30 16.93 19.48
N TYR A 332 6.45 15.94 19.28
CA TYR A 332 5.36 15.97 18.30
C TYR A 332 4.11 16.56 18.95
#